data_0bdd5606e24c1f8a1209ae48518cb493
#
_entry.id   0bdd5606e24c1f8a1209ae48518cb493
#
_cell.length_a   1.000
_cell.length_b   1.000
_cell.length_c   1.000
_cell.angle_alpha   90.00
_cell.angle_beta   90.00
_cell.angle_gamma   90.00
#
_symmetry.space_group_name_H-M   'P 1'
#
loop_
_entity.id
_entity.type
_entity.pdbx_description
1 polymer ?
#
loop_
_entity_poly.entity_id
_entity_poly.type
_entity_poly.pdbx_seq_one_letter_code
_entity_poly.pdbx_strand_id
1 'polypeptide(L)'
;FLALLKKFRPRQPLNGVLLTLSLSDLLTHNEAAASAHAAALRERIHELYTELGVRLPIYVLVTKSDLIAGFQEFFGNLGKDARDQVWGTTLPLDDEAKPLAGLSARFAGLQARIDGQLLERLQSERDLSRREAIAAFPHQFAGATRLLGSFIEQIFASSGFKHDALVRG
;
A
#
# COMPACT_ATOMS: atom_id res chain seq x y z
N PHE A 1 -18.23 18.62 6.83
CA PHE A 1 -18.38 17.21 7.19
C PHE A 1 -17.67 16.89 8.52
N LEU A 2 -16.37 17.18 8.69
CA LEU A 2 -15.58 16.87 9.91
C LEU A 2 -16.16 17.53 11.17
N ALA A 3 -16.60 18.79 11.07
CA ALA A 3 -17.26 19.49 12.18
C ALA A 3 -18.54 18.79 12.65
N LEU A 4 -19.30 18.20 11.72
CA LEU A 4 -20.49 17.42 12.06
C LEU A 4 -20.13 16.12 12.78
N LEU A 5 -19.10 15.42 12.31
CA LEU A 5 -18.61 14.22 12.99
C LEU A 5 -18.19 14.52 14.43
N LYS A 6 -17.42 15.58 14.63
CA LYS A 6 -17.00 16.02 15.96
C LYS A 6 -18.17 16.38 16.86
N LYS A 7 -19.19 17.03 16.31
CA LYS A 7 -20.42 17.42 17.05
C LYS A 7 -21.23 16.21 17.50
N PHE A 8 -21.44 15.24 16.60
CA PHE A 8 -22.35 14.11 16.87
C PHE A 8 -21.64 12.87 17.44
N ARG A 9 -20.31 12.76 17.28
CA ARG A 9 -19.49 11.67 17.82
C ARG A 9 -18.23 12.21 18.52
N PRO A 10 -18.38 12.98 19.63
CA PRO A 10 -17.27 13.74 20.20
C PRO A 10 -16.15 12.86 20.79
N ARG A 11 -16.46 11.63 21.23
CA ARG A 11 -15.45 10.73 21.84
C ARG A 11 -14.64 9.95 20.80
N GLN A 12 -15.27 9.55 19.73
CA GLN A 12 -14.63 8.76 18.67
C GLN A 12 -15.29 9.07 17.32
N PRO A 13 -14.90 10.19 16.68
CA PRO A 13 -15.50 10.65 15.42
C PRO A 13 -15.28 9.66 14.28
N LEU A 14 -14.12 9.01 14.23
CA LEU A 14 -13.74 7.97 13.28
C LEU A 14 -12.96 6.86 13.99
N ASN A 15 -13.00 5.65 13.46
CA ASN A 15 -12.25 4.50 13.98
C ASN A 15 -10.90 4.34 13.27
N GLY A 16 -10.75 4.91 12.08
CA GLY A 16 -9.54 4.85 11.26
C GLY A 16 -9.76 5.51 9.92
N VAL A 17 -8.70 5.56 9.13
CA VAL A 17 -8.66 6.10 7.77
C VAL A 17 -8.21 5.02 6.83
N LEU A 18 -8.93 4.83 5.73
CA LEU A 18 -8.52 3.98 4.62
C LEU A 18 -7.99 4.90 3.51
N LEU A 19 -6.67 4.90 3.32
CA LEU A 19 -6.00 5.64 2.26
C LEU A 19 -5.86 4.75 1.04
N THR A 20 -6.62 5.05 -0.02
CA THR A 20 -6.57 4.28 -1.26
C THR A 20 -5.57 4.87 -2.25
N LEU A 21 -4.64 4.06 -2.73
CA LEU A 21 -3.63 4.42 -3.72
C LEU A 21 -3.81 3.59 -5.00
N SER A 22 -3.99 4.25 -6.13
CA SER A 22 -4.04 3.56 -7.44
C SER A 22 -2.61 3.30 -7.92
N LEU A 23 -2.21 2.04 -7.96
CA LEU A 23 -0.88 1.66 -8.43
C LEU A 23 -0.67 2.00 -9.92
N SER A 24 -1.70 1.83 -10.74
CA SER A 24 -1.62 2.16 -12.17
C SER A 24 -1.37 3.65 -12.39
N ASP A 25 -2.00 4.52 -11.59
CA ASP A 25 -1.80 5.96 -11.69
C ASP A 25 -0.39 6.33 -11.24
N LEU A 26 0.09 5.69 -10.16
CA LEU A 26 1.45 5.89 -9.66
C LEU A 26 2.52 5.46 -10.69
N LEU A 27 2.31 4.36 -11.40
CA LEU A 27 3.21 3.88 -12.46
C LEU A 27 3.25 4.81 -13.68
N THR A 28 2.19 5.61 -13.91
CA THR A 28 2.11 6.54 -15.05
C THR A 28 2.51 7.98 -14.70
N HIS A 29 2.52 8.34 -13.43
CA HIS A 29 2.92 9.67 -12.98
C HIS A 29 4.41 9.91 -13.20
N ASN A 30 4.76 11.13 -13.64
CA ASN A 30 6.12 11.59 -13.51
C ASN A 30 6.44 11.99 -12.06
N GLU A 31 7.72 12.17 -11.74
CA GLU A 31 8.17 12.47 -10.37
C GLU A 31 7.51 13.72 -9.78
N ALA A 32 7.33 14.78 -10.58
CA ALA A 32 6.70 16.02 -10.12
C ALA A 32 5.21 15.80 -9.76
N ALA A 33 4.47 15.06 -10.59
CA ALA A 33 3.07 14.74 -10.33
C ALA A 33 2.92 13.83 -9.11
N ALA A 34 3.79 12.83 -8.96
CA ALA A 34 3.80 11.96 -7.80
C ALA A 34 4.08 12.73 -6.50
N SER A 35 5.09 13.61 -6.52
CA SER A 35 5.43 14.45 -5.37
C SER A 35 4.30 15.42 -4.98
N ALA A 36 3.67 16.06 -5.96
CA ALA A 36 2.51 16.94 -5.73
C ALA A 36 1.33 16.16 -5.13
N HIS A 37 1.07 14.96 -5.63
CA HIS A 37 0.02 14.07 -5.10
C HIS A 37 0.32 13.64 -3.65
N ALA A 38 1.57 13.23 -3.36
CA ALA A 38 1.98 12.89 -2.00
C ALA A 38 1.81 14.07 -1.02
N ALA A 39 2.17 15.29 -1.45
CA ALA A 39 1.99 16.51 -0.67
C ALA A 39 0.50 16.78 -0.38
N ALA A 40 -0.37 16.66 -1.38
CA ALA A 40 -1.81 16.85 -1.22
C ALA A 40 -2.42 15.83 -0.23
N LEU A 41 -2.01 14.55 -0.32
CA LEU A 41 -2.46 13.52 0.63
C LEU A 41 -1.98 13.81 2.05
N ARG A 42 -0.74 14.26 2.22
CA ARG A 42 -0.18 14.69 3.51
C ARG A 42 -1.00 15.82 4.12
N GLU A 43 -1.32 16.86 3.35
CA GLU A 43 -2.15 17.96 3.82
C GLU A 43 -3.53 17.50 4.28
N ARG A 44 -4.16 16.58 3.56
CA ARG A 44 -5.45 16.00 3.95
C ARG A 44 -5.40 15.20 5.25
N ILE A 45 -4.34 14.43 5.46
CA ILE A 45 -4.12 13.69 6.71
C ILE A 45 -3.91 14.69 7.86
N HIS A 46 -3.15 15.76 7.62
CA HIS A 46 -2.93 16.82 8.60
C HIS A 46 -4.24 17.55 8.98
N GLU A 47 -5.03 17.92 8.00
CA GLU A 47 -6.36 18.52 8.20
C GLU A 47 -7.25 17.62 9.08
N LEU A 48 -7.30 16.30 8.78
CA LEU A 48 -8.05 15.33 9.57
C LEU A 48 -7.62 15.32 11.04
N TYR A 49 -6.32 15.25 11.31
CA TYR A 49 -5.82 15.22 12.69
C TYR A 49 -6.04 16.52 13.44
N THR A 50 -5.87 17.65 12.74
CA THR A 50 -6.06 18.98 13.33
C THR A 50 -7.54 19.24 13.65
N GLU A 51 -8.43 18.96 12.71
CA GLU A 51 -9.86 19.21 12.86
C GLU A 51 -10.52 18.26 13.87
N LEU A 52 -10.15 16.98 13.83
CA LEU A 52 -10.76 16.00 14.72
C LEU A 52 -10.12 15.98 16.11
N GLY A 53 -8.84 16.38 16.23
CA GLY A 53 -8.09 16.39 17.49
C GLY A 53 -7.79 14.98 18.03
N VAL A 54 -7.81 13.94 17.16
CA VAL A 54 -7.56 12.54 17.52
C VAL A 54 -6.56 11.91 16.55
N ARG A 55 -5.71 11.02 17.07
CA ARG A 55 -4.85 10.15 16.24
C ARG A 55 -5.67 8.97 15.75
N LEU A 56 -5.72 8.79 14.45
CA LEU A 56 -6.45 7.71 13.80
C LEU A 56 -5.48 6.74 13.13
N PRO A 57 -5.70 5.43 13.24
CA PRO A 57 -4.94 4.46 12.48
C PRO A 57 -5.23 4.64 10.98
N ILE A 58 -4.16 4.63 10.17
CA ILE A 58 -4.23 4.74 8.72
C ILE A 58 -3.88 3.38 8.13
N TYR A 59 -4.77 2.88 7.27
CA TYR A 59 -4.56 1.69 6.47
C TYR A 59 -4.40 2.11 5.01
N VAL A 60 -3.30 1.68 4.38
CA VAL A 60 -3.04 1.96 2.96
C VAL A 60 -3.57 0.81 2.12
N LEU A 61 -4.56 1.09 1.29
CA LEU A 61 -5.12 0.12 0.34
C LEU A 61 -4.61 0.41 -1.07
N VAL A 62 -3.78 -0.48 -1.59
CA VAL A 62 -3.27 -0.38 -2.97
C VAL A 62 -4.28 -1.01 -3.92
N THR A 63 -4.81 -0.22 -4.83
CA THR A 63 -5.79 -0.66 -5.84
C THR A 63 -5.12 -0.81 -7.21
N LYS A 64 -5.79 -1.53 -8.12
CA LYS A 64 -5.31 -1.78 -9.49
C LYS A 64 -3.97 -2.51 -9.56
N SER A 65 -3.62 -3.32 -8.55
CA SER A 65 -2.41 -4.14 -8.55
C SER A 65 -2.48 -5.25 -9.59
N ASP A 66 -3.68 -5.65 -9.99
CA ASP A 66 -3.98 -6.60 -11.06
C ASP A 66 -3.55 -6.11 -12.46
N LEU A 67 -3.23 -4.83 -12.60
CA LEU A 67 -2.70 -4.24 -13.84
C LEU A 67 -1.17 -4.32 -13.95
N ILE A 68 -0.47 -4.82 -12.93
CA ILE A 68 0.96 -5.15 -13.06
C ILE A 68 1.12 -6.28 -14.08
N ALA A 69 2.04 -6.12 -15.02
CA ALA A 69 2.30 -7.14 -16.03
C ALA A 69 2.65 -8.49 -15.40
N GLY A 70 1.95 -9.55 -15.81
CA GLY A 70 2.10 -10.90 -15.28
C GLY A 70 1.31 -11.21 -13.99
N PHE A 71 0.63 -10.24 -13.39
CA PHE A 71 -0.15 -10.46 -12.17
C PHE A 71 -1.26 -11.51 -12.39
N GLN A 72 -2.05 -11.34 -13.45
CA GLN A 72 -3.18 -12.23 -13.73
C GLN A 72 -2.71 -13.65 -14.06
N GLU A 73 -1.59 -13.78 -14.79
CA GLU A 73 -0.99 -15.06 -15.11
C GLU A 73 -0.42 -15.75 -13.88
N PHE A 74 0.24 -14.99 -13.01
CA PHE A 74 0.86 -15.51 -11.79
C PHE A 74 -0.18 -16.00 -10.78
N PHE A 75 -1.27 -15.26 -10.60
CA PHE A 75 -2.32 -15.57 -9.62
C PHE A 75 -3.57 -16.24 -10.20
N GLY A 76 -3.66 -16.40 -11.52
CA GLY A 76 -4.85 -16.89 -12.22
C GLY A 76 -5.30 -18.31 -11.80
N ASN A 77 -4.36 -19.15 -11.40
CA ASN A 77 -4.61 -20.52 -10.96
C ASN A 77 -4.98 -20.66 -9.47
N LEU A 78 -5.08 -19.54 -8.74
CA LEU A 78 -5.52 -19.59 -7.35
C LEU A 78 -6.98 -20.01 -7.25
N GLY A 79 -7.28 -20.95 -6.35
CA GLY A 79 -8.64 -21.29 -5.97
C GLY A 79 -9.37 -20.11 -5.33
N LYS A 80 -10.71 -20.19 -5.25
CA LYS A 80 -11.54 -19.12 -4.71
C LYS A 80 -11.10 -18.71 -3.30
N ASP A 81 -10.89 -19.67 -2.40
CA ASP A 81 -10.52 -19.42 -0.99
C ASP A 81 -9.17 -18.68 -0.86
N ALA A 82 -8.22 -18.96 -1.76
CA ALA A 82 -6.93 -18.27 -1.79
C ALA A 82 -7.04 -16.84 -2.32
N ARG A 83 -7.96 -16.59 -3.27
CA ARG A 83 -8.24 -15.25 -3.79
C ARG A 83 -9.02 -14.36 -2.82
N ASP A 84 -9.80 -14.96 -1.93
CA ASP A 84 -10.56 -14.25 -0.90
C ASP A 84 -9.68 -13.82 0.29
N GLN A 85 -8.42 -14.27 0.34
CA GLN A 85 -7.48 -13.87 1.39
C GLN A 85 -6.90 -12.47 1.16
N VAL A 86 -6.71 -11.73 2.24
CA VAL A 86 -6.03 -10.43 2.21
C VAL A 86 -4.57 -10.63 1.87
N TRP A 87 -4.11 -9.95 0.82
CA TRP A 87 -2.72 -9.94 0.43
C TRP A 87 -2.08 -8.60 0.80
N GLY A 88 -1.14 -8.63 1.73
CA GLY A 88 -0.53 -7.42 2.24
C GLY A 88 0.36 -7.67 3.45
N THR A 89 0.60 -6.61 4.20
CA THR A 89 1.40 -6.64 5.42
C THR A 89 0.82 -5.70 6.46
N THR A 90 1.01 -6.01 7.73
CA THR A 90 0.57 -5.18 8.85
C THR A 90 1.80 -4.58 9.53
N LEU A 91 1.76 -3.29 9.82
CA LEU A 91 2.78 -2.60 10.61
C LEU A 91 2.41 -2.69 12.10
N PRO A 92 3.37 -2.92 13.00
CA PRO A 92 3.11 -2.95 14.43
C PRO A 92 2.66 -1.57 14.93
N LEU A 93 1.83 -1.58 15.97
CA LEU A 93 1.50 -0.39 16.72
C LEU A 93 2.58 -0.18 17.78
N ASP A 94 3.62 0.53 17.42
CA ASP A 94 4.65 0.94 18.36
C ASP A 94 4.67 2.47 18.39
N ASP A 95 4.28 3.05 19.52
CA ASP A 95 4.22 4.51 19.68
C ASP A 95 5.62 5.16 19.69
N GLU A 96 6.68 4.38 19.89
CA GLU A 96 8.07 4.83 19.87
C GLU A 96 8.75 4.64 18.51
N ALA A 97 8.21 3.78 17.65
CA ALA A 97 8.76 3.52 16.33
C ALA A 97 8.34 4.59 15.30
N LYS A 98 9.24 4.86 14.35
CA LYS A 98 8.88 5.68 13.19
C LYS A 98 7.72 5.04 12.43
N PRO A 99 6.76 5.82 11.88
CA PRO A 99 5.53 5.31 11.28
C PRO A 99 5.71 4.20 10.25
N LEU A 100 6.84 4.22 9.52
CA LEU A 100 7.15 3.28 8.45
C LEU A 100 8.33 2.35 8.79
N ALA A 101 8.66 2.21 10.09
CA ALA A 101 9.76 1.32 10.48
C ALA A 101 9.51 -0.11 9.98
N GLY A 102 10.45 -0.63 9.20
CA GLY A 102 10.37 -1.99 8.64
C GLY A 102 9.51 -2.15 7.38
N LEU A 103 8.95 -1.08 6.78
CA LEU A 103 8.17 -1.18 5.53
C LEU A 103 8.96 -1.86 4.41
N SER A 104 10.22 -1.46 4.20
CA SER A 104 11.10 -2.06 3.19
C SER A 104 11.32 -3.56 3.42
N ALA A 105 11.57 -3.98 4.68
CA ALA A 105 11.72 -5.39 5.02
C ALA A 105 10.43 -6.20 4.77
N ARG A 106 9.26 -5.57 4.96
CA ARG A 106 7.97 -6.21 4.69
C ARG A 106 7.70 -6.36 3.20
N PHE A 107 8.04 -5.37 2.39
CA PHE A 107 8.00 -5.50 0.93
C PHE A 107 8.98 -6.58 0.44
N ALA A 108 10.19 -6.65 1.00
CA ALA A 108 11.12 -7.74 0.72
C ALA A 108 10.53 -9.12 1.10
N GLY A 109 9.80 -9.21 2.21
CA GLY A 109 9.10 -10.44 2.59
C GLY A 109 7.96 -10.83 1.63
N LEU A 110 7.24 -9.85 1.07
CA LEU A 110 6.25 -10.12 0.01
C LEU A 110 6.93 -10.59 -1.27
N GLN A 111 8.02 -9.94 -1.67
CA GLN A 111 8.83 -10.34 -2.81
C GLN A 111 9.35 -11.78 -2.67
N ALA A 112 9.92 -12.13 -1.54
CA ALA A 112 10.43 -13.48 -1.28
C ALA A 112 9.35 -14.56 -1.39
N ARG A 113 8.10 -14.26 -1.01
CA ARG A 113 6.97 -15.19 -1.20
C ARG A 113 6.60 -15.38 -2.67
N ILE A 114 6.67 -14.32 -3.48
CA ILE A 114 6.47 -14.40 -4.94
C ILE A 114 7.58 -15.23 -5.56
N ASP A 115 8.84 -14.93 -5.24
CA ASP A 115 10.02 -15.65 -5.76
C ASP A 115 9.94 -17.14 -5.39
N GLY A 116 9.53 -17.46 -4.17
CA GLY A 116 9.37 -18.84 -3.70
C GLY A 116 8.31 -19.64 -4.45
N GLN A 117 7.28 -18.99 -5.02
CA GLN A 117 6.23 -19.65 -5.80
C GLN A 117 6.53 -19.71 -7.30
N LEU A 118 7.54 -18.98 -7.79
CA LEU A 118 7.79 -18.81 -9.22
C LEU A 118 8.00 -20.15 -9.95
N LEU A 119 8.82 -21.04 -9.39
CA LEU A 119 9.12 -22.32 -10.02
C LEU A 119 7.88 -23.19 -10.19
N GLU A 120 7.05 -23.28 -9.15
CA GLU A 120 5.79 -24.03 -9.17
C GLU A 120 4.83 -23.47 -10.23
N ARG A 121 4.71 -22.14 -10.30
CA ARG A 121 3.87 -21.48 -11.31
C ARG A 121 4.34 -21.76 -12.74
N LEU A 122 5.65 -21.68 -12.97
CA LEU A 122 6.24 -21.98 -14.27
C LEU A 122 6.08 -23.45 -14.68
N GLN A 123 6.13 -24.39 -13.72
CA GLN A 123 5.96 -25.81 -13.99
C GLN A 123 4.49 -26.16 -14.30
N SER A 124 3.54 -25.45 -13.68
CA SER A 124 2.12 -25.70 -13.85
C SER A 124 1.53 -25.06 -15.13
N GLU A 125 2.19 -24.05 -15.72
CA GLU A 125 1.72 -23.37 -16.92
C GLU A 125 2.31 -24.01 -18.18
N ARG A 126 1.47 -24.27 -19.18
CA ARG A 126 1.84 -24.88 -20.46
C ARG A 126 1.98 -23.88 -21.61
N ASP A 127 1.26 -22.78 -21.52
CA ASP A 127 1.33 -21.72 -22.52
C ASP A 127 2.62 -20.91 -22.38
N LEU A 128 3.38 -20.78 -23.48
CA LEU A 128 4.68 -20.11 -23.45
C LEU A 128 4.57 -18.61 -23.14
N SER A 129 3.59 -17.93 -23.72
CA SER A 129 3.40 -16.50 -23.51
C SER A 129 3.02 -16.20 -22.04
N ARG A 130 2.17 -17.06 -21.47
CA ARG A 130 1.83 -16.95 -20.04
C ARG A 130 3.01 -17.28 -19.14
N ARG A 131 3.85 -18.24 -19.50
CA ARG A 131 5.09 -18.53 -18.76
C ARG A 131 6.06 -17.35 -18.79
N GLU A 132 6.20 -16.66 -19.91
CA GLU A 132 7.01 -15.43 -19.99
C GLU A 132 6.45 -14.34 -19.05
N ALA A 133 5.15 -14.13 -19.04
CA ALA A 133 4.49 -13.18 -18.15
C ALA A 133 4.70 -13.55 -16.66
N ILE A 134 4.53 -14.85 -16.31
CA ILE A 134 4.81 -15.39 -14.97
C ILE A 134 6.26 -15.15 -14.58
N ALA A 135 7.22 -15.43 -15.48
CA ALA A 135 8.65 -15.25 -15.21
C ALA A 135 9.03 -13.78 -15.00
N ALA A 136 8.38 -12.85 -15.71
CA ALA A 136 8.62 -11.42 -15.59
C ALA A 136 7.98 -10.79 -14.34
N PHE A 137 6.89 -11.36 -13.82
CA PHE A 137 6.09 -10.77 -12.75
C PHE A 137 6.89 -10.42 -11.49
N PRO A 138 7.79 -11.27 -10.93
CA PRO A 138 8.57 -10.90 -9.74
C PRO A 138 9.39 -9.61 -9.93
N HIS A 139 9.95 -9.41 -11.12
CA HIS A 139 10.71 -8.20 -11.43
C HIS A 139 9.80 -6.97 -11.54
N GLN A 140 8.65 -7.10 -12.18
CA GLN A 140 7.64 -6.03 -12.26
C GLN A 140 7.12 -5.65 -10.88
N PHE A 141 6.85 -6.63 -10.04
CA PHE A 141 6.41 -6.42 -8.66
C PHE A 141 7.48 -5.71 -7.82
N ALA A 142 8.75 -6.10 -7.94
CA ALA A 142 9.86 -5.42 -7.26
C ALA A 142 9.98 -3.94 -7.66
N GLY A 143 9.79 -3.62 -8.94
CA GLY A 143 9.73 -2.24 -9.44
C GLY A 143 8.58 -1.45 -8.84
N ALA A 144 7.37 -2.03 -8.87
CA ALA A 144 6.16 -1.44 -8.34
C ALA A 144 6.22 -1.18 -6.82
N THR A 145 6.71 -2.15 -6.04
CA THR A 145 6.85 -2.01 -4.58
C THR A 145 7.90 -0.99 -4.18
N ARG A 146 8.98 -0.84 -4.95
CA ARG A 146 9.97 0.21 -4.73
C ARG A 146 9.36 1.60 -4.93
N LEU A 147 8.64 1.81 -6.03
CA LEU A 147 7.96 3.06 -6.33
C LEU A 147 6.90 3.38 -5.26
N LEU A 148 6.08 2.38 -4.90
CA LEU A 148 5.07 2.49 -3.85
C LEU A 148 5.69 2.85 -2.50
N GLY A 149 6.79 2.19 -2.11
CA GLY A 149 7.51 2.46 -0.88
C GLY A 149 7.99 3.91 -0.79
N SER A 150 8.65 4.39 -1.85
CA SER A 150 9.09 5.79 -1.94
C SER A 150 7.93 6.78 -1.86
N PHE A 151 6.81 6.47 -2.52
CA PHE A 151 5.62 7.32 -2.47
C PHE A 151 4.97 7.35 -1.07
N ILE A 152 4.85 6.20 -0.42
CA ILE A 152 4.36 6.12 0.98
C ILE A 152 5.29 6.89 1.92
N GLU A 153 6.60 6.75 1.76
CA GLU A 153 7.57 7.53 2.53
C GLU A 153 7.38 9.04 2.33
N GLN A 154 7.12 9.50 1.10
CA GLN A 154 6.83 10.90 0.83
C GLN A 154 5.55 11.39 1.51
N ILE A 155 4.49 10.58 1.54
CA ILE A 155 3.23 10.95 2.23
C ILE A 155 3.46 11.12 3.72
N PHE A 156 4.19 10.19 4.35
CA PHE A 156 4.35 10.11 5.80
C PHE A 156 5.70 10.66 6.31
N ALA A 157 6.51 11.29 5.43
CA ALA A 157 7.74 11.93 5.85
C ALA A 157 7.46 12.92 6.99
N SER A 158 8.22 12.81 8.06
CA SER A 158 8.10 13.65 9.25
C SER A 158 8.42 15.11 8.89
N SER A 159 7.40 15.93 8.75
CA SER A 159 7.53 17.36 8.57
C SER A 159 6.54 18.08 9.49
N GLY A 160 6.93 18.29 10.75
CA GLY A 160 6.24 19.22 11.64
C GLY A 160 4.90 18.76 12.21
N PHE A 161 4.51 17.50 12.07
CA PHE A 161 3.37 16.95 12.81
C PHE A 161 3.70 16.92 14.31
N LYS A 162 2.81 17.41 15.14
CA LYS A 162 2.91 17.31 16.61
C LYS A 162 2.92 15.84 17.08
N HIS A 163 2.42 14.94 16.24
CA HIS A 163 2.41 13.49 16.42
C HIS A 163 2.58 12.82 15.06
N ASP A 164 3.42 11.81 14.96
CA ASP A 164 3.61 11.01 13.76
C ASP A 164 2.32 10.27 13.37
N ALA A 165 2.12 10.05 12.06
CA ALA A 165 0.97 9.33 11.54
C ALA A 165 1.00 7.86 12.00
N LEU A 166 -0.16 7.32 12.37
CA LEU A 166 -0.30 5.96 12.87
C LEU A 166 -0.61 5.00 11.71
N VAL A 167 0.41 4.62 10.94
CA VAL A 167 0.24 3.70 9.79
C VAL A 167 0.21 2.25 10.28
N ARG A 168 -0.81 1.46 9.86
CA ARG A 168 -1.05 0.09 10.34
C ARG A 168 -0.94 -0.99 9.25
N GLY A 169 -1.13 -0.65 8.01
CA GLY A 169 -1.08 -1.59 6.90
C GLY A 169 -1.32 -0.94 5.57
#